data_5131f9bafe10a6ad7ec529b60788cefc
#
_entry.id   5131f9bafe10a6ad7ec529b60788cefc
#
_cell.length_a   1.000
_cell.length_b   1.000
_cell.length_c   1.000
_cell.angle_alpha   90.00
_cell.angle_beta   90.00
_cell.angle_gamma   90.00
#
_symmetry.space_group_name_H-M   'P 1'
#
loop_
_entity.id
_entity.type
_entity.pdbx_description
1 polymer ?
#
loop_
_entity_poly.entity_id
_entity_poly.type
_entity_poly.pdbx_seq_one_letter_code
_entity_poly.pdbx_strand_id
1 'polypeptide(L)'
;IGFCFYLATLFRDIVTRESRSFPILNLFGPKGSGKSELGHTLMSFFVADNVPPNIQNSTLPALNETVAAVANALVHIDEFKNDIDINKREFLKGLWDGTGRTRMNMDLDKKKETTAVDSGIILSGQEMATADIALFSRLIFLSFPKSDFSAKEKEAYQLLKKVRGIGMSHLTLQILSFRNKVDSTFKEMYNATLQDVVEKLRD
;
A
#
# COMPACT_ATOMS: atom_id res chain seq x y z
N ILE A 1 -12.11 -1.93 2.78
CA ILE A 1 -10.76 -2.47 2.50
C ILE A 1 -9.72 -1.34 2.52
N GLY A 2 -9.81 -0.31 1.65
CA GLY A 2 -8.78 0.74 1.57
C GLY A 2 -8.49 1.44 2.89
N PHE A 3 -9.52 1.84 3.65
CA PHE A 3 -9.35 2.46 4.95
C PHE A 3 -8.76 1.49 5.99
N CYS A 4 -9.16 0.22 5.98
CA CYS A 4 -8.54 -0.80 6.85
C CYS A 4 -7.06 -1.00 6.52
N PHE A 5 -6.70 -0.96 5.23
CA PHE A 5 -5.30 -1.02 4.79
C PHE A 5 -4.49 0.18 5.29
N TYR A 6 -5.05 1.39 5.22
CA TYR A 6 -4.45 2.59 5.81
C TYR A 6 -4.20 2.42 7.31
N LEU A 7 -5.21 1.96 8.08
CA LEU A 7 -5.07 1.72 9.52
C LEU A 7 -3.99 0.67 9.82
N ALA A 8 -3.97 -0.45 9.09
CA ALA A 8 -2.94 -1.47 9.24
C ALA A 8 -1.54 -0.92 8.93
N THR A 9 -1.43 -0.03 7.94
CA THR A 9 -0.16 0.60 7.59
C THR A 9 0.39 1.49 8.71
N LEU A 10 -0.45 2.20 9.46
CA LEU A 10 0.01 3.02 10.59
C LEU A 10 0.71 2.20 11.69
N PHE A 11 0.39 0.93 11.76
CA PHE A 11 0.94 -0.02 12.73
C PHE A 11 1.66 -1.18 12.03
N ARG A 12 2.20 -0.93 10.82
CA ARG A 12 2.81 -1.97 9.99
C ARG A 12 3.89 -2.75 10.72
N ASP A 13 4.72 -2.09 11.50
CA ASP A 13 5.77 -2.72 12.30
C ASP A 13 5.20 -3.67 13.38
N ILE A 14 4.04 -3.35 13.96
CA ILE A 14 3.32 -4.24 14.89
C ILE A 14 2.72 -5.42 14.11
N VAL A 15 2.08 -5.14 12.98
CA VAL A 15 1.48 -6.17 12.12
C VAL A 15 2.54 -7.15 11.62
N THR A 16 3.65 -6.67 11.06
CA THR A 16 4.70 -7.52 10.48
C THR A 16 5.45 -8.34 11.51
N ARG A 17 5.48 -7.93 12.75
CA ARG A 17 6.04 -8.71 13.86
C ARG A 17 5.33 -10.07 14.06
N GLU A 18 4.01 -10.10 13.81
CA GLU A 18 3.21 -11.33 13.91
C GLU A 18 3.03 -12.03 12.55
N SER A 19 2.76 -11.28 11.47
CA SER A 19 2.49 -11.82 10.12
C SER A 19 3.74 -12.09 9.29
N ARG A 20 4.90 -11.51 9.65
CA ARG A 20 6.19 -11.54 8.93
C ARG A 20 6.21 -10.86 7.57
N SER A 21 5.07 -10.48 7.04
CA SER A 21 4.93 -9.85 5.72
C SER A 21 3.80 -8.84 5.73
N PHE A 22 3.78 -7.96 4.72
CA PHE A 22 2.71 -6.97 4.58
C PHE A 22 2.23 -6.91 3.13
N PRO A 23 0.92 -7.07 2.85
CA PRO A 23 0.40 -7.11 1.49
C PRO A 23 0.50 -5.74 0.82
N ILE A 24 0.47 -5.75 -0.52
CA ILE A 24 0.31 -4.55 -1.33
C ILE A 24 -1.17 -4.39 -1.67
N LEU A 25 -1.73 -3.20 -1.54
CA LEU A 25 -3.09 -2.90 -1.97
C LEU A 25 -3.10 -2.56 -3.46
N ASN A 26 -3.68 -3.45 -4.27
CA ASN A 26 -3.83 -3.22 -5.71
C ASN A 26 -5.21 -2.66 -6.05
N LEU A 27 -5.24 -1.43 -6.58
CA LEU A 27 -6.44 -0.75 -7.07
C LEU A 27 -6.49 -0.91 -8.59
N PHE A 28 -7.45 -1.66 -9.12
CA PHE A 28 -7.52 -1.89 -10.56
C PHE A 28 -8.92 -1.65 -11.12
N GLY A 29 -8.98 -1.35 -12.41
CA GLY A 29 -10.20 -1.07 -13.15
C GLY A 29 -10.01 -0.06 -14.27
N PRO A 30 -11.03 0.23 -15.10
CA PRO A 30 -10.92 1.10 -16.27
C PRO A 30 -10.55 2.53 -15.89
N LYS A 31 -10.10 3.30 -16.87
CA LYS A 31 -9.82 4.73 -16.72
C LYS A 31 -11.07 5.48 -16.27
N GLY A 32 -10.92 6.38 -15.30
CA GLY A 32 -12.02 7.20 -14.78
C GLY A 32 -12.93 6.49 -13.78
N SER A 33 -12.57 5.31 -13.28
CA SER A 33 -13.36 4.56 -12.28
C SER A 33 -13.16 4.99 -10.83
N GLY A 34 -12.28 5.96 -10.53
CA GLY A 34 -12.05 6.47 -9.17
C GLY A 34 -10.87 5.87 -8.42
N LYS A 35 -10.08 4.97 -9.02
CA LYS A 35 -8.90 4.35 -8.40
C LYS A 35 -7.91 5.35 -7.80
N SER A 36 -7.42 6.25 -8.64
CA SER A 36 -6.45 7.26 -8.24
C SER A 36 -7.04 8.22 -7.21
N GLU A 37 -8.35 8.47 -7.25
CA GLU A 37 -9.04 9.30 -6.26
C GLU A 37 -9.05 8.63 -4.87
N LEU A 38 -9.24 7.30 -4.79
CA LEU A 38 -9.07 6.59 -3.52
C LEU A 38 -7.62 6.65 -3.05
N GLY A 39 -6.65 6.41 -3.95
CA GLY A 39 -5.22 6.52 -3.63
C GLY A 39 -4.88 7.90 -3.05
N HIS A 40 -5.26 8.97 -3.73
CA HIS A 40 -5.06 10.34 -3.25
C HIS A 40 -5.78 10.62 -1.92
N THR A 41 -6.98 10.07 -1.73
CA THR A 41 -7.71 10.23 -0.47
C THR A 41 -6.97 9.57 0.69
N LEU A 42 -6.48 8.34 0.50
CA LEU A 42 -5.69 7.65 1.52
C LEU A 42 -4.36 8.35 1.81
N MET A 43 -3.71 8.89 0.78
CA MET A 43 -2.48 9.66 0.95
C MET A 43 -2.69 10.96 1.72
N SER A 44 -3.85 11.62 1.62
CA SER A 44 -4.15 12.88 2.32
C SER A 44 -4.21 12.76 3.85
N PHE A 45 -4.22 11.55 4.39
CA PHE A 45 -3.99 11.30 5.81
C PHE A 45 -2.52 11.47 6.24
N PHE A 46 -1.59 11.57 5.29
CA PHE A 46 -0.16 11.78 5.54
C PHE A 46 0.32 13.12 4.99
N VAL A 47 -0.01 13.41 3.74
CA VAL A 47 0.40 14.63 3.01
C VAL A 47 -0.78 15.19 2.21
N ALA A 48 -0.88 16.52 2.11
CA ALA A 48 -1.97 17.18 1.39
C ALA A 48 -1.89 16.95 -0.13
N ASP A 49 -0.69 17.05 -0.69
CA ASP A 49 -0.43 16.85 -2.11
C ASP A 49 0.57 15.70 -2.32
N ASN A 50 0.15 14.71 -3.09
CA ASN A 50 1.01 13.58 -3.47
C ASN A 50 0.85 13.30 -4.96
N VAL A 51 1.97 13.31 -5.68
CA VAL A 51 2.03 12.86 -7.06
C VAL A 51 2.67 11.47 -7.06
N PRO A 52 1.90 10.40 -7.31
CA PRO A 52 2.43 9.05 -7.29
C PRO A 52 3.44 8.85 -8.45
N PRO A 53 4.59 8.20 -8.20
CA PRO A 53 5.48 7.81 -9.27
C PRO A 53 4.78 6.83 -10.22
N ASN A 54 5.00 7.03 -11.51
CA ASN A 54 4.55 6.12 -12.55
C ASN A 54 5.54 4.94 -12.63
N ILE A 55 5.07 3.72 -12.34
CA ILE A 55 5.95 2.54 -12.31
C ILE A 55 6.56 2.23 -13.68
N GLN A 56 5.87 2.55 -14.78
CA GLN A 56 6.40 2.30 -16.13
C GLN A 56 7.62 3.17 -16.41
N ASN A 57 7.57 4.45 -16.03
CA ASN A 57 8.56 5.46 -16.39
C ASN A 57 9.64 5.68 -15.31
N SER A 58 9.37 5.28 -14.07
CA SER A 58 10.33 5.45 -12.97
C SER A 58 11.45 4.41 -13.03
N THR A 59 12.66 4.81 -12.65
CA THR A 59 13.76 3.87 -12.48
C THR A 59 13.64 3.10 -11.17
N LEU A 60 14.20 1.88 -11.10
CA LEU A 60 14.23 1.10 -9.86
C LEU A 60 14.88 1.83 -8.66
N PRO A 61 16.00 2.54 -8.82
CA PRO A 61 16.56 3.33 -7.73
C PRO A 61 15.58 4.38 -7.20
N ALA A 62 14.88 5.11 -8.07
CA ALA A 62 13.91 6.13 -7.67
C ALA A 62 12.70 5.50 -6.96
N LEU A 63 12.18 4.38 -7.45
CA LEU A 63 11.11 3.64 -6.76
C LEU A 63 11.56 3.15 -5.39
N ASN A 64 12.77 2.59 -5.29
CA ASN A 64 13.33 2.12 -4.02
C ASN A 64 13.49 3.25 -3.00
N GLU A 65 14.02 4.40 -3.43
CA GLU A 65 14.12 5.60 -2.59
C GLU A 65 12.75 6.05 -2.09
N THR A 66 11.76 6.11 -2.98
CA THR A 66 10.39 6.51 -2.63
C THR A 66 9.77 5.61 -1.56
N VAL A 67 9.87 4.27 -1.72
CA VAL A 67 9.26 3.34 -0.76
C VAL A 67 10.03 3.22 0.55
N ALA A 68 11.31 3.49 0.55
CA ALA A 68 12.16 3.46 1.74
C ALA A 68 12.17 4.80 2.52
N ALA A 69 11.64 5.87 1.94
CA ALA A 69 11.67 7.20 2.56
C ALA A 69 10.78 7.32 3.81
N VAL A 70 9.84 6.42 4.01
CA VAL A 70 8.85 6.48 5.10
C VAL A 70 8.66 5.11 5.75
N ALA A 71 8.33 5.12 7.05
CA ALA A 71 7.94 3.94 7.81
C ALA A 71 6.54 4.14 8.38
N ASN A 72 5.75 3.05 8.45
CA ASN A 72 4.37 3.08 8.94
C ASN A 72 3.47 4.12 8.23
N ALA A 73 3.79 4.44 6.98
CA ALA A 73 3.05 5.37 6.15
C ALA A 73 2.82 4.79 4.76
N LEU A 74 1.84 5.32 4.04
CA LEU A 74 1.51 4.86 2.69
C LEU A 74 2.45 5.46 1.65
N VAL A 75 2.76 4.67 0.63
CA VAL A 75 3.32 5.10 -0.64
C VAL A 75 2.40 4.64 -1.76
N HIS A 76 1.99 5.56 -2.62
CA HIS A 76 1.17 5.26 -3.78
C HIS A 76 2.03 5.23 -5.03
N ILE A 77 1.99 4.14 -5.77
CA ILE A 77 2.65 3.93 -7.07
C ILE A 77 1.55 3.71 -8.11
N ASP A 78 1.61 4.41 -9.24
CA ASP A 78 0.55 4.38 -10.26
C ASP A 78 1.01 3.78 -11.59
N GLU A 79 0.04 3.57 -12.48
CA GLU A 79 0.21 3.06 -13.85
C GLU A 79 0.79 1.64 -13.94
N PHE A 80 0.37 0.76 -13.02
CA PHE A 80 0.69 -0.66 -13.14
C PHE A 80 0.03 -1.29 -14.37
N LYS A 81 0.84 -2.11 -15.08
CA LYS A 81 0.40 -2.99 -16.16
C LYS A 81 1.13 -4.33 -16.05
N ASN A 82 0.56 -5.38 -16.65
CA ASN A 82 1.17 -6.72 -16.62
C ASN A 82 2.48 -6.85 -17.43
N ASP A 83 2.74 -5.92 -18.35
CA ASP A 83 3.93 -5.86 -19.19
C ASP A 83 5.12 -5.10 -18.58
N ILE A 84 5.07 -4.76 -17.27
CA ILE A 84 6.21 -4.11 -16.61
C ILE A 84 7.48 -4.96 -16.68
N ASP A 85 8.63 -4.27 -16.68
CA ASP A 85 9.95 -4.89 -16.64
C ASP A 85 10.07 -5.93 -15.51
N ILE A 86 10.74 -7.04 -15.80
CA ILE A 86 10.90 -8.16 -14.87
C ILE A 86 11.55 -7.72 -13.54
N ASN A 87 12.51 -6.80 -13.56
CA ASN A 87 13.18 -6.33 -12.35
C ASN A 87 12.24 -5.50 -11.49
N LYS A 88 11.33 -4.73 -12.08
CA LYS A 88 10.28 -4.01 -11.36
C LYS A 88 9.27 -4.97 -10.74
N ARG A 89 8.97 -6.07 -11.42
CA ARG A 89 8.10 -7.13 -10.89
C ARG A 89 8.74 -7.83 -9.69
N GLU A 90 10.02 -8.20 -9.79
CA GLU A 90 10.78 -8.78 -8.68
C GLU A 90 10.88 -7.79 -7.49
N PHE A 91 11.09 -6.51 -7.78
CA PHE A 91 11.07 -5.46 -6.77
C PHE A 91 9.73 -5.41 -6.01
N LEU A 92 8.59 -5.42 -6.72
CA LEU A 92 7.26 -5.45 -6.09
C LEU A 92 7.09 -6.68 -5.20
N LYS A 93 7.58 -7.85 -5.62
CA LYS A 93 7.52 -9.07 -4.78
C LYS A 93 8.32 -8.91 -3.49
N GLY A 94 9.49 -8.26 -3.55
CA GLY A 94 10.31 -7.98 -2.37
C GLY A 94 9.63 -7.06 -1.35
N LEU A 95 8.77 -6.14 -1.79
CA LEU A 95 8.05 -5.23 -0.89
C LEU A 95 7.13 -5.95 0.10
N TRP A 96 6.62 -7.12 -0.27
CA TRP A 96 5.85 -8.00 0.62
C TRP A 96 6.67 -8.42 1.85
N ASP A 97 7.94 -8.72 1.65
CA ASP A 97 8.86 -9.14 2.72
C ASP A 97 9.55 -7.94 3.41
N GLY A 98 9.15 -6.72 3.08
CA GLY A 98 9.77 -5.50 3.59
C GLY A 98 11.19 -5.27 3.04
N THR A 99 11.51 -5.87 1.89
CA THR A 99 12.82 -5.73 1.27
C THR A 99 12.73 -4.92 -0.01
N GLY A 100 13.56 -3.88 -0.09
CA GLY A 100 13.78 -3.10 -1.30
C GLY A 100 14.93 -3.66 -2.13
N ARG A 101 15.65 -2.76 -2.78
CA ARG A 101 16.79 -3.14 -3.61
C ARG A 101 17.98 -3.58 -2.78
N THR A 102 18.59 -4.72 -3.18
CA THR A 102 19.88 -5.15 -2.65
C THR A 102 21.02 -4.60 -3.53
N ARG A 103 22.00 -3.94 -2.94
CA ARG A 103 23.24 -3.50 -3.58
C ARG A 103 24.42 -4.24 -2.99
N MET A 104 25.43 -4.55 -3.83
CA MET A 104 26.75 -4.86 -3.32
C MET A 104 27.50 -3.54 -3.11
N ASN A 105 27.96 -3.32 -1.89
CA ASN A 105 28.83 -2.18 -1.60
C ASN A 105 30.17 -2.39 -2.32
N MET A 106 30.64 -1.38 -3.04
CA MET A 106 31.92 -1.46 -3.78
C MET A 106 33.13 -1.27 -2.87
N ASP A 107 32.93 -0.98 -1.59
CA ASP A 107 34.00 -0.93 -0.60
C ASP A 107 34.60 -2.29 -0.30
N LEU A 108 35.83 -2.31 0.22
CA LEU A 108 36.69 -3.46 0.45
C LEU A 108 36.02 -4.67 1.16
N ASP A 109 34.94 -4.43 1.88
CA ASP A 109 34.22 -5.47 2.62
C ASP A 109 33.13 -6.23 1.83
N LYS A 110 32.79 -5.84 0.61
CA LYS A 110 31.79 -6.47 -0.30
C LYS A 110 30.48 -6.88 0.40
N LYS A 111 30.03 -6.15 1.42
CA LYS A 111 28.80 -6.45 2.14
C LYS A 111 27.59 -6.14 1.26
N LYS A 112 26.64 -7.07 1.21
CA LYS A 112 25.33 -6.84 0.62
C LYS A 112 24.55 -5.89 1.53
N GLU A 113 24.14 -4.77 0.99
CA GLU A 113 23.25 -3.82 1.66
C GLU A 113 21.85 -3.95 1.05
N THR A 114 20.88 -4.37 1.83
CA THR A 114 19.47 -4.45 1.43
C THR A 114 18.74 -3.29 2.08
N THR A 115 18.07 -2.49 1.27
CA THR A 115 17.23 -1.40 1.77
C THR A 115 15.99 -1.98 2.45
N ALA A 116 15.76 -1.65 3.71
CA ALA A 116 14.52 -1.99 4.39
C ALA A 116 13.37 -1.11 3.84
N VAL A 117 12.19 -1.70 3.71
CA VAL A 117 10.97 -1.01 3.28
C VAL A 117 9.88 -1.25 4.32
N ASP A 118 9.57 -0.20 5.07
CA ASP A 118 8.60 -0.21 6.16
C ASP A 118 7.33 0.60 5.84
N SER A 119 7.13 0.94 4.58
CA SER A 119 5.92 1.59 4.05
C SER A 119 4.85 0.59 3.62
N GLY A 120 3.57 0.98 3.73
CA GLY A 120 2.46 0.27 3.08
C GLY A 120 2.32 0.74 1.63
N ILE A 121 2.17 -0.17 0.69
CA ILE A 121 2.19 0.16 -0.74
C ILE A 121 0.78 0.09 -1.32
N ILE A 122 0.37 1.15 -1.99
CA ILE A 122 -0.79 1.18 -2.89
C ILE A 122 -0.25 1.11 -4.32
N LEU A 123 -0.71 0.14 -5.08
CA LEU A 123 -0.39 -0.02 -6.50
C LEU A 123 -1.66 0.17 -7.31
N SER A 124 -1.74 1.21 -8.15
CA SER A 124 -2.92 1.45 -8.98
C SER A 124 -2.62 1.22 -10.46
N GLY A 125 -3.62 0.75 -11.20
CA GLY A 125 -3.49 0.48 -12.64
C GLY A 125 -4.81 0.12 -13.29
N GLN A 126 -4.79 -0.07 -14.60
CA GLN A 126 -5.99 -0.48 -15.34
C GLN A 126 -6.19 -2.00 -15.30
N GLU A 127 -5.12 -2.75 -15.08
CA GLU A 127 -5.09 -4.21 -15.14
C GLU A 127 -4.96 -4.81 -13.74
N MET A 128 -5.57 -5.96 -13.56
CA MET A 128 -5.30 -6.83 -12.43
C MET A 128 -3.94 -7.52 -12.62
N ALA A 129 -3.13 -7.61 -11.57
CA ALA A 129 -1.79 -8.20 -11.65
C ALA A 129 -1.85 -9.73 -11.77
N THR A 130 -2.12 -10.25 -12.96
CA THR A 130 -2.31 -11.68 -13.24
C THR A 130 -1.15 -12.35 -13.96
N ALA A 131 -0.21 -11.57 -14.50
CA ALA A 131 0.90 -12.11 -15.29
C ALA A 131 1.94 -12.88 -14.46
N ASP A 132 1.93 -12.74 -13.13
CA ASP A 132 2.86 -13.41 -12.22
C ASP A 132 2.10 -13.89 -10.97
N ILE A 133 1.97 -15.22 -10.82
CA ILE A 133 1.25 -15.86 -9.71
C ILE A 133 1.88 -15.49 -8.36
N ALA A 134 3.22 -15.38 -8.31
CA ALA A 134 3.91 -15.03 -7.08
C ALA A 134 3.66 -13.57 -6.65
N LEU A 135 3.54 -12.64 -7.59
CA LEU A 135 3.10 -11.28 -7.29
C LEU A 135 1.61 -11.27 -6.92
N PHE A 136 0.77 -11.97 -7.70
CA PHE A 136 -0.67 -12.06 -7.45
C PHE A 136 -1.00 -12.46 -6.01
N SER A 137 -0.33 -13.48 -5.47
CA SER A 137 -0.55 -13.98 -4.11
C SER A 137 -0.16 -12.99 -2.99
N ARG A 138 0.53 -11.90 -3.32
CA ARG A 138 1.01 -10.87 -2.40
C ARG A 138 0.14 -9.60 -2.38
N LEU A 139 -0.94 -9.61 -3.15
CA LEU A 139 -1.78 -8.43 -3.35
C LEU A 139 -3.15 -8.61 -2.71
N ILE A 140 -3.66 -7.54 -2.11
CA ILE A 140 -5.09 -7.39 -1.82
C ILE A 140 -5.71 -6.62 -2.97
N PHE A 141 -6.69 -7.20 -3.62
CA PHE A 141 -7.33 -6.62 -4.80
C PHE A 141 -8.57 -5.80 -4.44
N LEU A 142 -8.65 -4.59 -4.98
CA LEU A 142 -9.82 -3.74 -4.92
C LEU A 142 -10.20 -3.32 -6.35
N SER A 143 -11.31 -3.88 -6.83
CA SER A 143 -11.83 -3.63 -8.18
C SER A 143 -12.71 -2.39 -8.21
N PHE A 144 -12.53 -1.57 -9.24
CA PHE A 144 -13.32 -0.38 -9.51
C PHE A 144 -14.05 -0.55 -10.85
N PRO A 145 -15.30 -1.00 -10.85
CA PRO A 145 -16.08 -1.03 -12.07
C PRO A 145 -16.38 0.41 -12.55
N LYS A 146 -16.57 0.58 -13.84
CA LYS A 146 -17.08 1.83 -14.36
C LYS A 146 -18.56 1.95 -14.01
N SER A 147 -18.96 3.06 -13.42
CA SER A 147 -20.34 3.37 -13.07
C SER A 147 -20.65 4.83 -13.37
N ASP A 148 -21.91 5.11 -13.63
CA ASP A 148 -22.41 6.48 -13.69
C ASP A 148 -22.68 6.97 -12.27
N PHE A 149 -22.23 8.19 -11.97
CA PHE A 149 -22.40 8.78 -10.66
C PHE A 149 -23.66 9.65 -10.60
N SER A 150 -24.44 9.45 -9.56
CA SER A 150 -25.60 10.31 -9.25
C SER A 150 -25.18 11.75 -8.89
N ALA A 151 -26.11 12.69 -8.92
CA ALA A 151 -25.85 14.07 -8.50
C ALA A 151 -25.36 14.15 -7.05
N LYS A 152 -25.94 13.34 -6.16
CA LYS A 152 -25.57 13.26 -4.74
C LYS A 152 -24.13 12.76 -4.54
N GLU A 153 -23.71 11.76 -5.31
CA GLU A 153 -22.33 11.24 -5.25
C GLU A 153 -21.32 12.29 -5.77
N LYS A 154 -21.68 13.03 -6.81
CA LYS A 154 -20.86 14.15 -7.29
C LYS A 154 -20.70 15.25 -6.27
N GLU A 155 -21.75 15.60 -5.55
CA GLU A 155 -21.70 16.58 -4.45
C GLU A 155 -20.81 16.09 -3.30
N ALA A 156 -20.99 14.83 -2.85
CA ALA A 156 -20.16 14.21 -1.83
C ALA A 156 -18.67 14.18 -2.24
N TYR A 157 -18.41 13.90 -3.52
CA TYR A 157 -17.05 13.94 -4.06
C TYR A 157 -16.43 15.34 -4.03
N GLN A 158 -17.19 16.40 -4.34
CA GLN A 158 -16.68 17.79 -4.22
C GLN A 158 -16.35 18.16 -2.77
N LEU A 159 -17.16 17.70 -1.81
CA LEU A 159 -16.86 17.87 -0.38
C LEU A 159 -15.59 17.13 0.00
N LEU A 160 -15.43 15.87 -0.42
CA LEU A 160 -14.22 15.08 -0.18
C LEU A 160 -12.97 15.78 -0.73
N LYS A 161 -13.05 16.34 -1.95
CA LYS A 161 -11.94 17.11 -2.53
C LYS A 161 -11.53 18.31 -1.68
N LYS A 162 -12.49 19.04 -1.12
CA LYS A 162 -12.21 20.17 -0.22
C LYS A 162 -11.51 19.72 1.06
N VAL A 163 -12.03 18.67 1.72
CA VAL A 163 -11.41 18.10 2.93
C VAL A 163 -10.00 17.58 2.66
N ARG A 164 -9.82 16.89 1.55
CA ARG A 164 -8.53 16.38 1.12
C ARG A 164 -7.49 17.49 0.85
N GLY A 165 -7.92 18.61 0.25
CA GLY A 165 -7.06 19.78 0.03
C GLY A 165 -6.57 20.46 1.30
N ILE A 166 -7.33 20.35 2.41
CA ILE A 166 -6.91 20.82 3.75
C ILE A 166 -5.91 19.83 4.38
N GLY A 167 -5.99 18.55 4.04
CA GLY A 167 -5.23 17.47 4.64
C GLY A 167 -5.91 16.88 5.89
N MET A 168 -5.67 15.60 6.12
CA MET A 168 -6.30 14.83 7.21
C MET A 168 -5.27 14.24 8.19
N SER A 169 -4.04 14.72 8.17
CA SER A 169 -2.94 14.20 9.01
C SER A 169 -3.20 14.30 10.51
N HIS A 170 -4.02 15.27 10.95
CA HIS A 170 -4.44 15.38 12.34
C HIS A 170 -5.21 14.14 12.83
N LEU A 171 -5.99 13.48 11.96
CA LEU A 171 -6.68 12.23 12.28
C LEU A 171 -5.68 11.08 12.44
N THR A 172 -4.65 11.03 11.59
CA THR A 172 -3.55 10.07 11.72
C THR A 172 -2.86 10.20 13.09
N LEU A 173 -2.55 11.43 13.51
CA LEU A 173 -1.94 11.66 14.83
C LEU A 173 -2.84 11.21 15.98
N GLN A 174 -4.15 11.46 15.89
CA GLN A 174 -5.10 10.96 16.88
C GLN A 174 -5.16 9.44 16.93
N ILE A 175 -5.14 8.76 15.77
CA ILE A 175 -5.12 7.30 15.71
C ILE A 175 -3.81 6.75 16.30
N LEU A 176 -2.67 7.37 16.00
CA LEU A 176 -1.37 6.97 16.54
C LEU A 176 -1.27 7.11 18.07
N SER A 177 -2.10 7.94 18.71
CA SER A 177 -2.15 8.02 20.19
C SER A 177 -2.57 6.69 20.84
N PHE A 178 -3.26 5.82 20.10
CA PHE A 178 -3.65 4.48 20.56
C PHE A 178 -2.57 3.41 20.35
N ARG A 179 -1.37 3.76 19.86
CA ARG A 179 -0.32 2.81 19.49
C ARG A 179 0.00 1.81 20.61
N ASN A 180 0.16 2.26 21.84
CA ASN A 180 0.48 1.37 22.98
C ASN A 180 -0.63 0.35 23.21
N LYS A 181 -1.90 0.73 23.04
CA LYS A 181 -3.03 -0.18 23.17
C LYS A 181 -3.02 -1.21 22.04
N VAL A 182 -2.81 -0.76 20.80
CA VAL A 182 -2.69 -1.66 19.65
C VAL A 182 -1.56 -2.66 19.86
N ASP A 183 -0.38 -2.18 20.26
CA ASP A 183 0.78 -3.04 20.51
C ASP A 183 0.52 -4.13 21.56
N SER A 184 -0.15 -3.78 22.65
CA SER A 184 -0.45 -4.73 23.74
C SER A 184 -1.54 -5.75 23.40
N THR A 185 -2.46 -5.46 22.46
CA THR A 185 -3.62 -6.32 22.17
C THR A 185 -3.55 -7.00 20.81
N PHE A 186 -2.70 -6.54 19.90
CA PHE A 186 -2.69 -6.98 18.51
C PHE A 186 -2.48 -8.48 18.33
N LYS A 187 -1.52 -9.06 19.05
CA LYS A 187 -1.18 -10.49 18.94
C LYS A 187 -2.36 -11.39 19.27
N GLU A 188 -3.09 -11.09 20.35
CA GLU A 188 -4.26 -11.85 20.76
C GLU A 188 -5.38 -11.73 19.71
N MET A 189 -5.68 -10.50 19.27
CA MET A 189 -6.68 -10.25 18.23
C MET A 189 -6.30 -10.91 16.91
N TYR A 190 -5.04 -10.87 16.50
CA TYR A 190 -4.55 -11.50 15.27
C TYR A 190 -4.76 -13.01 15.31
N ASN A 191 -4.38 -13.68 16.40
CA ASN A 191 -4.54 -15.13 16.55
C ASN A 191 -6.01 -15.54 16.57
N ALA A 192 -6.86 -14.81 17.30
CA ALA A 192 -8.30 -15.08 17.33
C ALA A 192 -8.94 -14.93 15.94
N THR A 193 -8.60 -13.86 15.22
CA THR A 193 -9.10 -13.64 13.85
C THR A 193 -8.61 -14.72 12.88
N LEU A 194 -7.35 -15.14 13.00
CA LEU A 194 -6.80 -16.21 12.17
C LEU A 194 -7.52 -17.54 12.38
N GLN A 195 -7.82 -17.89 13.63
CA GLN A 195 -8.60 -19.08 13.96
C GLN A 195 -10.02 -19.03 13.35
N ASP A 196 -10.72 -17.92 13.52
CA ASP A 196 -12.07 -17.72 12.95
C ASP A 196 -12.06 -17.84 11.40
N VAL A 197 -11.05 -17.31 10.73
CA VAL A 197 -10.90 -17.45 9.27
C VAL A 197 -10.64 -18.90 8.87
N VAL A 198 -9.75 -19.59 9.59
CA VAL A 198 -9.42 -21.00 9.30
C VAL A 198 -10.65 -21.89 9.49
N GLU A 199 -11.46 -21.66 10.53
CA GLU A 199 -12.71 -22.40 10.76
C GLU A 199 -13.71 -22.19 9.61
N LYS A 200 -13.94 -20.94 9.20
CA LYS A 200 -14.83 -20.59 8.09
C LYS A 200 -14.40 -21.10 6.71
N LEU A 201 -13.13 -21.43 6.54
CA LEU A 201 -12.63 -21.99 5.27
C LEU A 201 -12.69 -23.52 5.23
N ARG A 202 -13.02 -24.18 6.36
CA ARG A 202 -13.17 -25.64 6.44
C ARG A 202 -14.60 -26.11 6.19
N ASP A 203 -15.57 -25.21 6.31
CA ASP A 203 -16.99 -25.41 6.00
C ASP A 203 -17.27 -25.07 4.52
#